data_5d787e01ad2909e2374ecbd0f43420b8
#
_entry.id   5d787e01ad2909e2374ecbd0f43420b8
#
_cell.length_a   1.000
_cell.length_b   1.000
_cell.length_c   1.000
_cell.angle_alpha   90.00
_cell.angle_beta   90.00
_cell.angle_gamma   90.00
#
_symmetry.space_group_name_H-M   'P 1'
#
loop_
_entity.id
_entity.type
_entity.pdbx_description
1 polymer ?
#
loop_
_entity_poly.entity_id
_entity_poly.type
_entity_poly.pdbx_seq_one_letter_code
_entity_poly.pdbx_strand_id
1 'polypeptide(L)'
;ALPENTGFCHAVNLGIREARSPYVILLNNDTRVEPGFVKGLYDAIRKDEKIFSVSAKMLMWDKPELLDDAGDRYCVLGWAYSRGKGRPAVDYDKNVSIFSACGGAAIYRRQVFEEIGYFDEEHFAYLEDLDIGYRARIYGYENRYEPTASVLHYGSASTGSRYNSRKTELSSSNNIYVIGKNMPLLQWILNLPFFLLGFGIKFLFFCKKRMGKLYLKGLA
;
A
#
# COMPACT_ATOMS: atom_id res chain seq x y z
N ALA A 1 21.90 -9.73 4.96
CA ALA A 1 21.53 -8.47 5.66
C ALA A 1 22.22 -7.31 4.93
N LEU A 2 21.53 -6.17 4.80
CA LEU A 2 22.11 -4.95 4.24
C LEU A 2 22.95 -4.25 5.32
N PRO A 3 24.04 -3.58 4.97
CA PRO A 3 24.92 -2.93 5.94
C PRO A 3 24.28 -1.70 6.61
N GLU A 4 23.29 -1.09 5.95
CA GLU A 4 22.56 0.09 6.44
C GLU A 4 21.08 0.03 6.07
N ASN A 5 20.29 0.93 6.65
CA ASN A 5 18.88 1.06 6.33
C ASN A 5 18.69 1.88 5.05
N THR A 6 18.48 1.20 3.93
CA THR A 6 18.27 1.77 2.59
C THR A 6 16.80 2.01 2.25
N GLY A 7 15.90 1.83 3.22
CA GLY A 7 14.46 1.93 3.02
C GLY A 7 13.80 0.60 2.63
N PHE A 8 12.48 0.60 2.65
CA PHE A 8 11.67 -0.58 2.32
C PHE A 8 11.83 -0.98 0.84
N CYS A 9 11.71 -0.01 -0.08
CA CYS A 9 11.71 -0.25 -1.52
C CYS A 9 12.99 -0.94 -2.01
N HIS A 10 14.16 -0.44 -1.61
CA HIS A 10 15.43 -1.02 -2.01
C HIS A 10 15.59 -2.48 -1.51
N ALA A 11 15.28 -2.71 -0.23
CA ALA A 11 15.40 -4.05 0.36
C ALA A 11 14.48 -5.06 -0.33
N VAL A 12 13.24 -4.66 -0.62
CA VAL A 12 12.24 -5.50 -1.29
C VAL A 12 12.65 -5.77 -2.74
N ASN A 13 13.12 -4.76 -3.47
CA ASN A 13 13.59 -4.91 -4.84
C ASN A 13 14.72 -5.92 -4.97
N LEU A 14 15.69 -5.90 -4.06
CA LEU A 14 16.75 -6.91 -4.03
C LEU A 14 16.17 -8.31 -3.85
N GLY A 15 15.23 -8.49 -2.92
CA GLY A 15 14.57 -9.78 -2.69
C GLY A 15 13.78 -10.27 -3.91
N ILE A 16 13.08 -9.37 -4.61
CA ILE A 16 12.31 -9.70 -5.82
C ILE A 16 13.24 -10.14 -6.96
N ARG A 17 14.37 -9.44 -7.15
CA ARG A 17 15.36 -9.78 -8.20
C ARG A 17 16.05 -11.12 -7.95
N GLU A 18 16.37 -11.43 -6.70
CA GLU A 18 16.97 -12.71 -6.31
C GLU A 18 15.97 -13.89 -6.33
N ALA A 19 14.68 -13.60 -6.29
CA ALA A 19 13.65 -14.63 -6.29
C ALA A 19 13.63 -15.40 -7.63
N ARG A 20 13.52 -16.74 -7.54
CA ARG A 20 13.44 -17.64 -8.71
C ARG A 20 12.01 -18.11 -8.99
N SER A 21 11.10 -17.91 -8.05
CA SER A 21 9.70 -18.28 -8.20
C SER A 21 8.96 -17.29 -9.13
N PRO A 22 7.91 -17.74 -9.84
CA PRO A 22 7.04 -16.85 -10.62
C PRO A 22 6.24 -15.88 -9.76
N TYR A 23 6.15 -16.13 -8.46
CA TYR A 23 5.45 -15.29 -7.50
C TYR A 23 6.34 -14.97 -6.32
N VAL A 24 6.17 -13.78 -5.74
CA VAL A 24 6.85 -13.34 -4.52
C VAL A 24 5.82 -12.90 -3.49
N ILE A 25 6.03 -13.23 -2.23
CA ILE A 25 5.20 -12.75 -1.13
C ILE A 25 6.01 -11.72 -0.34
N LEU A 26 5.43 -10.53 -0.15
CA LEU A 26 5.91 -9.55 0.79
C LEU A 26 5.13 -9.72 2.09
N LEU A 27 5.86 -9.80 3.19
CA LEU A 27 5.29 -10.01 4.52
C LEU A 27 6.08 -9.22 5.55
N ASN A 28 5.42 -8.32 6.26
CA ASN A 28 6.04 -7.58 7.33
C ASN A 28 6.41 -8.49 8.52
N ASN A 29 7.51 -8.18 9.18
CA ASN A 29 8.02 -8.93 10.32
C ASN A 29 7.19 -8.73 11.61
N ASP A 30 6.24 -7.81 11.61
CA ASP A 30 5.27 -7.57 12.70
C ASP A 30 3.89 -8.18 12.38
N THR A 31 3.88 -9.29 11.63
CA THR A 31 2.68 -10.07 11.31
C THR A 31 2.75 -11.50 11.82
N ARG A 32 1.60 -12.10 12.08
CA ARG A 32 1.42 -13.54 12.27
C ARG A 32 0.44 -14.07 11.24
N VAL A 33 0.90 -15.00 10.44
CA VAL A 33 0.07 -15.63 9.40
C VAL A 33 -0.90 -16.63 10.02
N GLU A 34 -2.11 -16.69 9.49
CA GLU A 34 -3.10 -17.69 9.86
C GLU A 34 -3.01 -18.90 8.90
N PRO A 35 -3.51 -20.10 9.32
CA PRO A 35 -3.53 -21.27 8.46
C PRO A 35 -4.17 -21.00 7.11
N GLY A 36 -3.53 -21.48 6.03
CA GLY A 36 -4.02 -21.27 4.66
C GLY A 36 -3.58 -19.96 3.98
N PHE A 37 -2.86 -19.08 4.66
CA PHE A 37 -2.40 -17.79 4.13
C PHE A 37 -1.72 -17.91 2.76
N VAL A 38 -0.66 -18.69 2.64
CA VAL A 38 0.07 -18.86 1.38
C VAL A 38 -0.80 -19.49 0.31
N LYS A 39 -1.58 -20.52 0.68
CA LYS A 39 -2.48 -21.22 -0.24
C LYS A 39 -3.55 -20.28 -0.79
N GLY A 40 -4.20 -19.48 0.06
CA GLY A 40 -5.23 -18.52 -0.33
C GLY A 40 -4.70 -17.48 -1.31
N LEU A 41 -3.54 -16.88 -1.03
CA LEU A 41 -2.89 -15.92 -1.93
C LEU A 41 -2.50 -16.57 -3.27
N TYR A 42 -1.87 -17.75 -3.22
CA TYR A 42 -1.44 -18.46 -4.40
C TYR A 42 -2.62 -18.86 -5.30
N ASP A 43 -3.69 -19.42 -4.72
CA ASP A 43 -4.88 -19.80 -5.47
C ASP A 43 -5.59 -18.58 -6.08
N ALA A 44 -5.54 -17.43 -5.40
CA ALA A 44 -6.15 -16.20 -5.91
C ALA A 44 -5.36 -15.61 -7.10
N ILE A 45 -4.03 -15.50 -7.00
CA ILE A 45 -3.22 -14.83 -8.04
C ILE A 45 -3.15 -15.65 -9.35
N ARG A 46 -3.28 -16.98 -9.28
CA ARG A 46 -3.23 -17.85 -10.45
C ARG A 46 -4.54 -17.91 -11.23
N LYS A 47 -5.64 -17.33 -10.73
CA LYS A 47 -6.96 -17.38 -11.39
C LYS A 47 -6.97 -16.64 -12.72
N ASP A 48 -6.16 -15.61 -12.86
CA ASP A 48 -6.07 -14.80 -14.09
C ASP A 48 -4.65 -14.25 -14.21
N GLU A 49 -4.10 -14.28 -15.43
CA GLU A 49 -2.77 -13.75 -15.73
C GLU A 49 -2.71 -12.21 -15.60
N LYS A 50 -3.85 -11.55 -15.70
CA LYS A 50 -3.96 -10.10 -15.48
C LYS A 50 -3.85 -9.70 -14.00
N ILE A 51 -3.94 -10.64 -13.07
CA ILE A 51 -3.76 -10.32 -11.65
C ILE A 51 -2.27 -10.13 -11.37
N PHE A 52 -1.89 -8.88 -11.07
CA PHE A 52 -0.54 -8.53 -10.66
C PHE A 52 -0.31 -8.82 -9.19
N SER A 53 -1.24 -8.38 -8.34
CA SER A 53 -1.07 -8.51 -6.89
C SER A 53 -2.36 -8.95 -6.19
N VAL A 54 -2.20 -9.65 -5.06
CA VAL A 54 -3.30 -10.03 -4.17
C VAL A 54 -2.95 -9.67 -2.75
N SER A 55 -3.75 -8.78 -2.14
CA SER A 55 -3.66 -8.40 -0.73
C SER A 55 -4.37 -9.41 0.16
N ALA A 56 -3.74 -9.77 1.27
CA ALA A 56 -4.37 -10.56 2.31
C ALA A 56 -5.34 -9.74 3.16
N LYS A 57 -6.22 -10.43 3.92
CA LYS A 57 -7.01 -9.86 5.02
C LYS A 57 -6.08 -9.62 6.20
N MET A 58 -5.79 -8.35 6.51
CA MET A 58 -5.01 -7.99 7.68
C MET A 58 -5.95 -7.64 8.83
N LEU A 59 -5.83 -8.37 9.94
CA LEU A 59 -6.60 -8.19 11.17
C LEU A 59 -5.76 -7.44 12.20
N MET A 60 -6.40 -6.62 13.03
CA MET A 60 -5.70 -5.96 14.12
C MET A 60 -5.22 -6.97 15.17
N TRP A 61 -3.98 -6.88 15.63
CA TRP A 61 -3.39 -7.81 16.59
C TRP A 61 -4.19 -7.89 17.90
N ASP A 62 -4.53 -6.74 18.46
CA ASP A 62 -5.22 -6.66 19.76
C ASP A 62 -6.76 -6.81 19.63
N LYS A 63 -7.31 -6.75 18.41
CA LYS A 63 -8.73 -6.83 18.11
C LYS A 63 -8.95 -7.58 16.80
N PRO A 64 -8.77 -8.91 16.77
CA PRO A 64 -8.83 -9.71 15.55
C PRO A 64 -10.18 -9.69 14.85
N GLU A 65 -11.25 -9.28 15.54
CA GLU A 65 -12.57 -9.05 14.97
C GLU A 65 -12.64 -7.80 14.08
N LEU A 66 -11.60 -6.92 14.11
CA LEU A 66 -11.52 -5.71 13.31
C LEU A 66 -10.41 -5.81 12.26
N LEU A 67 -10.68 -5.20 11.11
CA LEU A 67 -9.69 -5.07 10.04
C LEU A 67 -8.63 -4.02 10.38
N ASP A 68 -7.37 -4.35 10.07
CA ASP A 68 -6.32 -3.37 9.89
C ASP A 68 -6.23 -2.91 8.43
N ASP A 69 -6.32 -3.88 7.48
CA ASP A 69 -6.31 -3.59 6.04
C ASP A 69 -7.03 -4.69 5.23
N ALA A 70 -7.71 -4.29 4.16
CA ALA A 70 -8.31 -5.16 3.15
C ALA A 70 -8.04 -4.65 1.71
N GLY A 71 -6.81 -4.15 1.51
CA GLY A 71 -6.34 -3.48 0.29
C GLY A 71 -6.62 -1.98 0.29
N ASP A 72 -5.88 -1.26 -0.51
CA ASP A 72 -6.00 0.18 -0.59
C ASP A 72 -7.01 0.63 -1.62
N ARG A 73 -7.55 1.81 -1.38
CA ARG A 73 -8.36 2.59 -2.31
C ARG A 73 -7.74 3.97 -2.51
N TYR A 74 -7.97 4.52 -3.68
CA TYR A 74 -7.56 5.88 -4.02
C TYR A 74 -8.79 6.71 -4.38
N CYS A 75 -8.89 7.93 -3.86
CA CYS A 75 -10.07 8.78 -4.09
C CYS A 75 -9.70 10.06 -4.86
N VAL A 76 -10.72 10.73 -5.40
CA VAL A 76 -10.59 11.95 -6.18
C VAL A 76 -9.91 13.11 -5.43
N LEU A 77 -9.92 13.07 -4.09
CA LEU A 77 -9.21 14.05 -3.23
C LEU A 77 -7.69 13.88 -3.22
N GLY A 78 -7.15 12.92 -4.00
CA GLY A 78 -5.74 12.62 -4.04
C GLY A 78 -5.22 11.82 -2.85
N TRP A 79 -6.06 11.00 -2.23
CA TRP A 79 -5.69 10.21 -1.05
C TRP A 79 -5.79 8.71 -1.30
N ALA A 80 -4.80 8.00 -0.78
CA ALA A 80 -4.93 6.58 -0.48
C ALA A 80 -5.54 6.37 0.91
N TYR A 81 -6.30 5.31 1.07
CA TYR A 81 -6.80 4.87 2.37
C TYR A 81 -7.02 3.36 2.39
N SER A 82 -6.70 2.74 3.53
CA SER A 82 -6.93 1.33 3.79
C SER A 82 -8.44 1.03 3.80
N ARG A 83 -8.85 0.10 2.95
CA ARG A 83 -10.23 -0.36 2.89
C ARG A 83 -10.59 -1.11 4.17
N GLY A 84 -11.62 -0.66 4.84
CA GLY A 84 -12.19 -1.36 6.00
C GLY A 84 -11.46 -1.18 7.33
N LYS A 85 -10.41 -0.36 7.41
CA LYS A 85 -9.65 -0.17 8.67
C LYS A 85 -10.57 0.18 9.84
N GLY A 86 -10.51 -0.63 10.92
CA GLY A 86 -11.33 -0.49 12.12
C GLY A 86 -12.79 -0.94 11.96
N ARG A 87 -13.16 -1.56 10.84
CA ARG A 87 -14.49 -2.15 10.61
C ARG A 87 -14.49 -3.63 10.97
N PRO A 88 -15.68 -4.24 11.25
CA PRO A 88 -15.79 -5.67 11.52
C PRO A 88 -15.24 -6.50 10.34
N ALA A 89 -14.37 -7.44 10.63
CA ALA A 89 -13.70 -8.26 9.62
C ALA A 89 -14.67 -9.17 8.83
N VAL A 90 -15.79 -9.52 9.45
CA VAL A 90 -16.84 -10.35 8.84
C VAL A 90 -17.53 -9.68 7.65
N ASP A 91 -17.54 -8.34 7.59
CA ASP A 91 -18.14 -7.59 6.49
C ASP A 91 -17.29 -7.61 5.21
N TYR A 92 -16.09 -8.20 5.29
CA TYR A 92 -15.07 -8.21 4.23
C TYR A 92 -14.67 -9.62 3.81
N ASP A 93 -15.67 -10.46 3.55
CA ASP A 93 -15.47 -11.89 3.20
C ASP A 93 -15.55 -12.18 1.70
N LYS A 94 -15.57 -11.13 0.85
CA LYS A 94 -15.62 -11.28 -0.61
C LYS A 94 -14.32 -10.85 -1.25
N ASN A 95 -13.84 -11.70 -2.19
CA ASN A 95 -12.78 -11.30 -3.12
C ASN A 95 -13.27 -10.13 -3.98
N VAL A 96 -12.50 -9.06 -4.04
CA VAL A 96 -12.85 -7.84 -4.79
C VAL A 96 -11.61 -7.24 -5.45
N SER A 97 -11.83 -6.47 -6.51
CA SER A 97 -10.80 -5.60 -7.07
C SER A 97 -10.51 -4.45 -6.09
N ILE A 98 -9.25 -4.14 -5.92
CA ILE A 98 -8.73 -3.05 -5.09
C ILE A 98 -7.84 -2.14 -5.93
N PHE A 99 -7.49 -0.97 -5.40
CA PHE A 99 -6.60 -0.07 -6.14
C PHE A 99 -5.15 -0.56 -6.09
N SER A 100 -4.66 -0.91 -4.91
CA SER A 100 -3.35 -1.53 -4.69
C SER A 100 -3.39 -2.53 -3.53
N ALA A 101 -2.49 -3.50 -3.55
CA ALA A 101 -2.30 -4.41 -2.43
C ALA A 101 -1.37 -3.78 -1.40
N CYS A 102 -1.69 -3.90 -0.12
CA CYS A 102 -0.81 -3.46 0.95
C CYS A 102 0.46 -4.32 0.99
N GLY A 103 1.62 -3.70 0.85
CA GLY A 103 2.93 -4.36 0.86
C GLY A 103 3.27 -5.11 2.15
N GLY A 104 2.49 -4.91 3.21
CA GLY A 104 2.65 -5.59 4.48
C GLY A 104 2.26 -7.07 4.49
N ALA A 105 1.35 -7.51 3.60
CA ALA A 105 0.96 -8.92 3.42
C ALA A 105 0.31 -9.13 2.06
N ALA A 106 1.11 -9.35 1.04
CA ALA A 106 0.62 -9.51 -0.34
C ALA A 106 1.49 -10.43 -1.18
N ILE A 107 0.89 -11.06 -2.18
CA ILE A 107 1.59 -11.82 -3.23
C ILE A 107 1.59 -11.02 -4.53
N TYR A 108 2.67 -11.12 -5.28
CA TYR A 108 2.87 -10.42 -6.55
C TYR A 108 3.33 -11.39 -7.64
N ARG A 109 2.89 -11.17 -8.88
CA ARG A 109 3.39 -11.87 -10.07
C ARG A 109 4.73 -11.25 -10.49
N ARG A 110 5.83 -11.99 -10.30
CA ARG A 110 7.20 -11.47 -10.42
C ARG A 110 7.52 -10.92 -11.81
N GLN A 111 7.09 -11.61 -12.88
CA GLN A 111 7.38 -11.16 -14.24
C GLN A 111 6.82 -9.76 -14.56
N VAL A 112 5.72 -9.35 -13.93
CA VAL A 112 5.09 -8.06 -14.20
C VAL A 112 5.98 -6.89 -13.75
N PHE A 113 6.86 -7.10 -12.74
CA PHE A 113 7.83 -6.08 -12.35
C PHE A 113 8.81 -5.70 -13.48
N GLU A 114 9.10 -6.63 -14.41
CA GLU A 114 9.95 -6.35 -15.57
C GLU A 114 9.27 -5.38 -16.56
N GLU A 115 7.95 -5.38 -16.59
CA GLU A 115 7.16 -4.55 -17.51
C GLU A 115 6.83 -3.17 -16.90
N ILE A 116 6.38 -3.16 -15.65
CA ILE A 116 5.91 -1.94 -14.99
C ILE A 116 6.98 -1.24 -14.15
N GLY A 117 8.16 -1.87 -14.01
CA GLY A 117 9.23 -1.46 -13.10
C GLY A 117 9.02 -1.96 -11.67
N TYR A 118 10.09 -1.96 -10.89
CA TYR A 118 10.12 -2.37 -9.49
C TYR A 118 9.53 -1.30 -8.57
N PHE A 119 9.54 -1.53 -7.25
CA PHE A 119 9.20 -0.50 -6.28
C PHE A 119 10.14 0.70 -6.44
N ASP A 120 9.60 1.90 -6.48
CA ASP A 120 10.39 3.10 -6.68
C ASP A 120 11.12 3.48 -5.38
N GLU A 121 12.44 3.49 -5.42
CA GLU A 121 13.30 3.69 -4.25
C GLU A 121 13.26 5.13 -3.72
N GLU A 122 12.81 6.10 -4.54
CA GLU A 122 12.58 7.48 -4.10
C GLU A 122 11.51 7.59 -2.99
N HIS A 123 10.59 6.62 -2.92
CA HIS A 123 9.62 6.57 -1.82
C HIS A 123 10.27 6.33 -0.46
N PHE A 124 11.40 5.65 -0.41
CA PHE A 124 11.99 5.12 0.80
C PHE A 124 11.05 4.18 1.58
N ALA A 125 9.89 4.68 1.99
CA ALA A 125 8.77 3.95 2.61
C ALA A 125 7.48 4.80 2.55
N TYR A 126 6.34 4.15 2.58
CA TYR A 126 4.96 4.65 2.49
C TYR A 126 4.54 5.09 1.09
N LEU A 127 3.40 4.61 0.67
CA LEU A 127 2.77 4.80 -0.65
C LEU A 127 3.54 4.19 -1.82
N GLU A 128 4.60 3.46 -1.60
CA GLU A 128 5.29 2.65 -2.61
C GLU A 128 4.39 1.53 -3.16
N ASP A 129 3.56 0.96 -2.29
CA ASP A 129 2.56 -0.04 -2.66
C ASP A 129 1.42 0.57 -3.48
N LEU A 130 1.03 1.80 -3.18
CA LEU A 130 0.09 2.55 -3.99
C LEU A 130 0.66 2.86 -5.37
N ASP A 131 1.92 3.31 -5.45
CA ASP A 131 2.62 3.62 -6.71
C ASP A 131 2.68 2.39 -7.62
N ILE A 132 3.17 1.26 -7.11
CA ILE A 132 3.29 0.05 -7.93
C ILE A 132 1.93 -0.49 -8.36
N GLY A 133 0.92 -0.43 -7.48
CA GLY A 133 -0.45 -0.81 -7.80
C GLY A 133 -1.09 0.10 -8.85
N TYR A 134 -0.79 1.40 -8.84
CA TYR A 134 -1.22 2.36 -9.84
C TYR A 134 -0.60 2.06 -11.21
N ARG A 135 0.74 1.86 -11.26
CA ARG A 135 1.44 1.48 -12.50
C ARG A 135 0.89 0.18 -13.08
N ALA A 136 0.66 -0.83 -12.27
CA ALA A 136 0.04 -2.07 -12.72
C ALA A 136 -1.31 -1.82 -13.42
N ARG A 137 -2.16 -0.96 -12.85
CA ARG A 137 -3.45 -0.60 -13.46
C ARG A 137 -3.31 0.16 -14.77
N ILE A 138 -2.33 1.06 -14.90
CA ILE A 138 -2.02 1.77 -16.16
C ILE A 138 -1.67 0.76 -17.27
N TYR A 139 -0.95 -0.30 -16.91
CA TYR A 139 -0.56 -1.38 -17.83
C TYR A 139 -1.67 -2.42 -18.08
N GLY A 140 -2.85 -2.24 -17.48
CA GLY A 140 -4.01 -3.11 -17.67
C GLY A 140 -4.06 -4.33 -16.76
N TYR A 141 -3.21 -4.37 -15.73
CA TYR A 141 -3.24 -5.40 -14.70
C TYR A 141 -4.24 -5.08 -13.59
N GLU A 142 -4.60 -6.09 -12.80
CA GLU A 142 -5.51 -6.00 -11.66
C GLU A 142 -4.80 -6.23 -10.32
N ASN A 143 -5.25 -5.50 -9.31
CA ASN A 143 -4.94 -5.78 -7.91
C ASN A 143 -6.19 -6.32 -7.22
N ARG A 144 -6.07 -7.41 -6.45
CA ARG A 144 -7.18 -8.11 -5.84
C ARG A 144 -7.00 -8.23 -4.33
N TYR A 145 -8.08 -8.42 -3.62
CA TYR A 145 -8.12 -8.76 -2.21
C TYR A 145 -8.65 -10.18 -2.03
N GLU A 146 -7.99 -10.97 -1.17
CA GLU A 146 -8.39 -12.36 -0.89
C GLU A 146 -8.66 -12.54 0.61
N PRO A 147 -9.93 -12.71 1.01
CA PRO A 147 -10.31 -12.81 2.41
C PRO A 147 -9.92 -14.11 3.09
N THR A 148 -9.67 -15.20 2.34
CA THR A 148 -9.28 -16.49 2.91
C THR A 148 -7.81 -16.55 3.31
N ALA A 149 -7.00 -15.61 2.81
CA ALA A 149 -5.62 -15.41 3.22
C ALA A 149 -5.58 -14.33 4.29
N SER A 150 -5.37 -14.68 5.55
CA SER A 150 -5.39 -13.72 6.64
C SER A 150 -4.12 -13.71 7.49
N VAL A 151 -3.82 -12.54 8.04
CA VAL A 151 -2.73 -12.29 8.99
C VAL A 151 -3.21 -11.41 10.14
N LEU A 152 -2.65 -11.60 11.31
CA LEU A 152 -2.69 -10.63 12.40
C LEU A 152 -1.53 -9.66 12.24
N HIS A 153 -1.80 -8.37 12.34
CA HIS A 153 -0.80 -7.32 12.17
C HIS A 153 -0.71 -6.47 13.42
N TYR A 154 0.49 -6.38 14.00
CA TYR A 154 0.73 -5.59 15.20
C TYR A 154 0.59 -4.09 14.94
N GLY A 155 1.03 -3.66 13.77
CA GLY A 155 0.93 -2.29 13.28
C GLY A 155 1.84 -1.31 14.02
N SER A 156 2.67 -0.61 13.26
CA SER A 156 3.57 0.42 13.78
C SER A 156 4.63 -0.05 14.80
N ALA A 157 4.93 -1.36 14.87
CA ALA A 157 5.95 -1.89 15.76
C ALA A 157 7.31 -1.22 15.54
N SER A 158 7.69 -1.03 14.27
CA SER A 158 8.97 -0.43 13.88
C SER A 158 8.99 1.10 13.93
N THR A 159 7.83 1.75 13.86
CA THR A 159 7.71 3.22 13.69
C THR A 159 7.11 3.94 14.89
N GLY A 160 6.73 3.19 15.94
CA GLY A 160 6.18 3.70 17.20
C GLY A 160 4.72 4.13 17.06
N SER A 161 4.44 5.41 16.89
CA SER A 161 3.06 5.90 16.82
C SER A 161 2.51 5.95 15.40
N ARG A 162 1.17 5.84 15.26
CA ARG A 162 0.45 6.02 13.99
C ARG A 162 0.77 7.36 13.31
N TYR A 163 1.02 8.41 14.10
CA TYR A 163 1.37 9.74 13.63
C TYR A 163 2.70 10.15 14.27
N ASN A 164 3.75 10.28 13.49
CA ASN A 164 5.03 10.84 13.89
C ASN A 164 5.57 11.76 12.78
N SER A 165 6.60 12.56 13.10
CA SER A 165 7.14 13.58 12.21
C SER A 165 7.62 12.99 10.88
N ARG A 166 8.43 11.92 10.93
CA ARG A 166 9.00 11.28 9.74
C ARG A 166 7.92 10.68 8.83
N LYS A 167 6.95 9.98 9.44
CA LYS A 167 5.83 9.38 8.68
C LYS A 167 4.96 10.45 8.04
N THR A 168 4.69 11.56 8.73
CA THR A 168 3.89 12.67 8.18
C THR A 168 4.58 13.30 6.99
N GLU A 169 5.87 13.61 7.10
CA GLU A 169 6.67 14.22 6.04
C GLU A 169 6.75 13.28 4.81
N LEU A 170 7.19 12.03 4.99
CA LEU A 170 7.29 11.05 3.91
C LEU A 170 5.94 10.78 3.23
N SER A 171 4.87 10.58 4.00
CA SER A 171 3.56 10.30 3.40
C SER A 171 2.98 11.49 2.64
N SER A 172 3.26 12.74 3.05
CA SER A 172 2.82 13.91 2.29
C SER A 172 3.63 14.11 1.02
N SER A 173 4.95 13.98 1.07
CA SER A 173 5.84 14.05 -0.09
C SER A 173 5.50 12.96 -1.11
N ASN A 174 5.44 11.72 -0.67
CA ASN A 174 5.14 10.57 -1.54
C ASN A 174 3.75 10.67 -2.15
N ASN A 175 2.77 11.29 -1.46
CA ASN A 175 1.44 11.46 -2.02
C ASN A 175 1.45 12.40 -3.24
N ILE A 176 2.19 13.50 -3.20
CA ILE A 176 2.39 14.41 -4.34
C ILE A 176 3.18 13.70 -5.44
N TYR A 177 4.23 12.96 -5.05
CA TYR A 177 5.06 12.21 -5.98
C TYR A 177 4.27 11.18 -6.79
N VAL A 178 3.42 10.38 -6.13
CA VAL A 178 2.53 9.41 -6.80
C VAL A 178 1.61 10.07 -7.80
N ILE A 179 1.01 11.23 -7.44
CA ILE A 179 0.14 11.98 -8.35
C ILE A 179 0.93 12.48 -9.56
N GLY A 180 2.05 13.15 -9.32
CA GLY A 180 2.87 13.74 -10.38
C GLY A 180 3.44 12.70 -11.34
N LYS A 181 3.81 11.53 -10.83
CA LYS A 181 4.41 10.43 -11.59
C LYS A 181 3.39 9.63 -12.42
N ASN A 182 2.23 9.33 -11.85
CA ASN A 182 1.33 8.31 -12.43
C ASN A 182 0.07 8.90 -13.08
N MET A 183 -0.35 10.10 -12.69
CA MET A 183 -1.62 10.63 -13.17
C MET A 183 -1.44 11.37 -14.51
N PRO A 184 -2.25 11.05 -15.55
CA PRO A 184 -2.24 11.80 -16.80
C PRO A 184 -2.51 13.30 -16.57
N LEU A 185 -1.81 14.17 -17.30
CA LEU A 185 -1.88 15.63 -17.12
C LEU A 185 -3.32 16.17 -17.17
N LEU A 186 -4.13 15.70 -18.12
CA LEU A 186 -5.53 16.12 -18.21
C LEU A 186 -6.32 15.76 -16.94
N GLN A 187 -6.16 14.55 -16.43
CA GLN A 187 -6.80 14.11 -15.20
C GLN A 187 -6.29 14.90 -13.99
N TRP A 188 -5.01 15.22 -13.97
CA TRP A 188 -4.41 16.07 -12.95
C TRP A 188 -5.07 17.46 -12.89
N ILE A 189 -5.23 18.11 -14.08
CA ILE A 189 -5.88 19.43 -14.21
C ILE A 189 -7.35 19.35 -13.77
N LEU A 190 -8.10 18.34 -14.24
CA LEU A 190 -9.52 18.19 -13.89
C LEU A 190 -9.74 17.91 -12.40
N ASN A 191 -8.80 17.22 -11.76
CA ASN A 191 -8.88 16.90 -10.34
C ASN A 191 -8.28 18.00 -9.42
N LEU A 192 -7.65 19.03 -9.98
CA LEU A 192 -6.99 20.08 -9.18
C LEU A 192 -7.88 20.70 -8.09
N PRO A 193 -9.16 21.06 -8.34
CA PRO A 193 -10.04 21.58 -7.30
C PRO A 193 -10.24 20.59 -6.14
N PHE A 194 -10.36 19.29 -6.46
CA PHE A 194 -10.51 18.23 -5.45
C PHE A 194 -9.22 18.00 -4.67
N PHE A 195 -8.07 18.12 -5.33
CA PHE A 195 -6.76 18.02 -4.66
C PHE A 195 -6.56 19.18 -3.68
N LEU A 196 -6.87 20.42 -4.09
CA LEU A 196 -6.78 21.57 -3.20
C LEU A 196 -7.68 21.40 -1.97
N LEU A 197 -8.92 20.92 -2.16
CA LEU A 197 -9.82 20.62 -1.06
C LEU A 197 -9.23 19.49 -0.18
N GLY A 198 -8.80 18.39 -0.79
CA GLY A 198 -8.26 17.23 -0.08
C GLY A 198 -7.02 17.54 0.74
N PHE A 199 -6.04 18.21 0.13
CA PHE A 199 -4.83 18.63 0.85
C PHE A 199 -5.12 19.68 1.91
N GLY A 200 -6.08 20.59 1.68
CA GLY A 200 -6.55 21.53 2.68
C GLY A 200 -7.15 20.85 3.91
N ILE A 201 -8.02 19.86 3.72
CA ILE A 201 -8.58 19.05 4.82
C ILE A 201 -7.48 18.34 5.60
N LYS A 202 -6.52 17.69 4.89
CA LYS A 202 -5.37 17.04 5.55
C LYS A 202 -4.50 18.05 6.30
N PHE A 203 -4.26 19.21 5.74
CA PHE A 203 -3.51 20.27 6.41
C PHE A 203 -4.17 20.68 7.74
N LEU A 204 -5.48 20.95 7.73
CA LEU A 204 -6.22 21.27 8.95
C LEU A 204 -6.17 20.14 9.98
N PHE A 205 -6.30 18.88 9.51
CA PHE A 205 -6.14 17.71 10.37
C PHE A 205 -4.75 17.66 11.04
N PHE A 206 -3.69 17.89 10.26
CA PHE A 206 -2.32 17.87 10.80
C PHE A 206 -2.01 19.11 11.66
N CYS A 207 -2.66 20.25 11.42
CA CYS A 207 -2.61 21.40 12.33
C CYS A 207 -3.18 21.03 13.71
N LYS A 208 -4.34 20.35 13.75
CA LYS A 208 -4.93 19.83 15.00
C LYS A 208 -3.99 18.85 15.73
N LYS A 209 -3.14 18.12 14.99
CA LYS A 209 -2.11 17.21 15.53
C LYS A 209 -0.78 17.91 15.83
N ARG A 210 -0.67 19.24 15.70
CA ARG A 210 0.56 20.04 15.85
C ARG A 210 1.66 19.67 14.84
N MET A 211 1.30 19.09 13.69
CA MET A 211 2.21 18.67 12.62
C MET A 211 1.95 19.39 11.28
N GLY A 212 1.17 20.47 11.27
CA GLY A 212 0.82 21.20 10.04
C GLY A 212 2.04 21.68 9.24
N LYS A 213 3.07 22.22 9.93
CA LYS A 213 4.32 22.67 9.27
C LYS A 213 5.06 21.50 8.60
N LEU A 214 5.11 20.32 9.24
CA LEU A 214 5.73 19.12 8.67
C LEU A 214 4.96 18.60 7.45
N TYR A 215 3.63 18.64 7.52
CA TYR A 215 2.79 18.27 6.39
C TYR A 215 3.04 19.19 5.18
N LEU A 216 3.08 20.52 5.38
CA LEU A 216 3.40 21.46 4.30
C LEU A 216 4.82 21.27 3.75
N LYS A 217 5.81 21.01 4.61
CA LYS A 217 7.18 20.70 4.18
C LYS A 217 7.24 19.49 3.26
N GLY A 218 6.43 18.47 3.53
CA GLY A 218 6.34 17.29 2.66
C GLY A 218 5.59 17.55 1.35
N LEU A 219 4.77 18.60 1.24
CA LEU A 219 4.09 18.98 -0.01
C LEU A 219 4.96 19.87 -0.93
N ALA A 220 6.00 20.49 -0.40
CA ALA A 220 6.91 21.40 -1.12
C ALA A 220 8.04 20.63 -1.81
#